data_102cfb18f07316d0eb5a9d7102723489
#
_entry.id   102cfb18f07316d0eb5a9d7102723489
#
_cell.length_a   1.000
_cell.length_b   1.000
_cell.length_c   1.000
_cell.angle_alpha   90.00
_cell.angle_beta   90.00
_cell.angle_gamma   90.00
#
_symmetry.space_group_name_H-M   'P 1'
#
loop_
_entity.id
_entity.type
_entity.pdbx_description
1 polymer ?
#
loop_
_entity_poly.entity_id
_entity_poly.type
_entity_poly.pdbx_seq_one_letter_code
_entity_poly.pdbx_strand_id
1 'polypeptide(L)'
;MRVAVIGLDCAAPAIIFDKLKEDLPNINRLAREGLYGKLRSCDPPITVPAWMVMSTGRSPGELGLYGFRSRVSNSYFDIKIPTSGDIKFETVWDILGKRNKRSIIIA
;
A
#
# COMPACT_ATOMS: atom_id res chain seq x y z
N MET A 1 4.30 9.10 20.84
CA MET A 1 5.09 8.78 19.65
C MET A 1 4.31 9.27 18.43
N ARG A 2 4.96 9.91 17.46
CA ARG A 2 4.37 10.29 16.17
C ARG A 2 4.99 9.42 15.09
N VAL A 3 4.19 8.93 14.15
CA VAL A 3 4.64 8.10 13.03
C VAL A 3 4.16 8.76 11.74
N ALA A 4 5.03 8.89 10.77
CA ALA A 4 4.69 9.29 9.41
C ALA A 4 4.98 8.11 8.47
N VAL A 5 4.03 7.77 7.63
CA VAL A 5 4.18 6.78 6.58
C VAL A 5 4.07 7.53 5.25
N ILE A 6 5.12 7.48 4.45
CA ILE A 6 5.16 8.13 3.14
C ILE A 6 5.21 7.02 2.09
N GLY A 7 4.10 6.80 1.43
CA GLY A 7 3.99 5.83 0.36
C GLY A 7 4.16 6.50 -1.00
N LEU A 8 5.02 5.93 -1.83
CA LEU A 8 5.26 6.38 -3.20
C LEU A 8 4.92 5.23 -4.14
N ASP A 9 3.89 5.42 -4.94
CA ASP A 9 3.54 4.42 -5.94
C ASP A 9 4.63 4.33 -7.02
N CYS A 10 4.85 3.14 -7.55
CA CYS A 10 5.85 2.85 -8.58
C CYS A 10 7.31 3.19 -8.21
N ALA A 11 7.61 3.50 -6.95
CA ALA A 11 8.95 3.83 -6.47
C ALA A 11 9.82 2.57 -6.26
N ALA A 12 10.14 1.88 -7.35
CA ALA A 12 10.94 0.67 -7.29
C ALA A 12 12.34 0.93 -6.69
N PRO A 13 12.90 -0.02 -5.91
CA PRO A 13 14.22 0.13 -5.30
C PRO A 13 15.33 0.51 -6.28
N ALA A 14 15.33 -0.07 -7.48
CA ALA A 14 16.29 0.26 -8.54
C ALA A 14 16.18 1.71 -9.03
N ILE A 15 14.99 2.30 -8.96
CA ILE A 15 14.82 3.72 -9.31
C ILE A 15 15.32 4.60 -8.18
N ILE A 16 14.88 4.36 -6.96
CA ILE A 16 15.12 5.23 -5.81
C ILE A 16 16.55 5.11 -5.30
N PHE A 17 17.08 3.89 -5.14
CA PHE A 17 18.36 3.67 -4.49
C PHE A 17 19.55 3.56 -5.46
N ASP A 18 19.27 3.32 -6.76
CA ASP A 18 20.32 3.18 -7.76
C ASP A 18 20.29 4.35 -8.75
N LYS A 19 19.19 4.48 -9.54
CA LYS A 19 19.13 5.43 -10.66
C LYS A 19 19.06 6.89 -10.24
N LEU A 20 18.22 7.21 -9.25
CA LEU A 20 17.98 8.59 -8.77
C LEU A 20 18.71 8.90 -7.47
N LYS A 21 19.68 8.10 -7.09
CA LYS A 21 20.39 8.24 -5.82
C LYS A 21 20.96 9.65 -5.62
N GLU A 22 21.61 10.21 -6.63
CA GLU A 22 22.23 11.54 -6.54
C GLU A 22 21.18 12.67 -6.48
N ASP A 23 19.99 12.43 -7.02
CA ASP A 23 18.91 13.42 -7.09
C ASP A 23 18.01 13.42 -5.84
N LEU A 24 18.17 12.46 -4.95
CA LEU A 24 17.31 12.25 -3.77
C LEU A 24 18.06 12.38 -2.44
N PRO A 25 18.66 13.57 -2.12
CA PRO A 25 19.53 13.74 -0.97
C PRO A 25 18.84 13.46 0.38
N ASN A 26 17.55 13.77 0.50
CA ASN A 26 16.79 13.54 1.73
C ASN A 26 16.50 12.05 1.96
N ILE A 27 16.16 11.29 0.92
CA ILE A 27 15.97 9.84 1.00
C ILE A 27 17.31 9.17 1.34
N ASN A 28 18.39 9.60 0.70
CA ASN A 28 19.72 9.10 1.01
C ASN A 28 20.15 9.40 2.45
N ARG A 29 19.80 10.56 2.99
CA ARG A 29 20.05 10.88 4.39
C ARG A 29 19.28 9.93 5.30
N LEU A 30 17.97 9.74 5.06
CA LEU A 30 17.15 8.81 5.85
C LEU A 30 17.69 7.37 5.77
N ALA A 31 18.16 6.94 4.60
CA ALA A 31 18.75 5.61 4.44
C ALA A 31 20.06 5.43 5.23
N ARG A 32 20.86 6.51 5.36
CA ARG A 32 22.10 6.49 6.18
C ARG A 32 21.83 6.55 7.68
N GLU A 33 20.80 7.28 8.09
CA GLU A 33 20.45 7.49 9.50
C GLU A 33 19.54 6.38 10.06
N GLY A 34 18.91 5.60 9.19
CA GLY A 34 17.96 4.56 9.54
C GLY A 34 18.28 3.21 8.93
N LEU A 35 17.23 2.43 8.71
CA LEU A 35 17.29 1.14 8.03
C LEU A 35 16.56 1.22 6.70
N TYR A 36 17.14 0.67 5.67
CA TYR A 36 16.49 0.55 4.37
C TYR A 36 16.75 -0.81 3.74
N GLY A 37 15.89 -1.21 2.81
CA GLY A 37 16.04 -2.46 2.09
C GLY A 37 14.96 -2.67 1.05
N LYS A 38 15.10 -3.73 0.29
CA LYS A 38 14.09 -4.16 -0.68
C LYS A 38 12.97 -4.88 0.04
N LEU A 39 11.74 -4.41 -0.13
CA LEU A 39 10.53 -5.06 0.37
C LEU A 39 9.83 -5.75 -0.80
N ARG A 40 9.56 -7.05 -0.64
CA ARG A 40 8.75 -7.78 -1.62
C ARG A 40 7.30 -7.31 -1.51
N SER A 41 6.72 -6.94 -2.64
CA SER A 41 5.29 -6.59 -2.73
C SER A 41 4.40 -7.83 -2.54
N CYS A 42 3.09 -7.61 -2.43
CA CYS A 42 2.11 -8.68 -2.49
C CYS A 42 2.12 -9.38 -3.86
N ASP A 43 1.39 -10.46 -3.98
CA ASP A 43 1.19 -11.18 -5.24
C ASP A 43 -0.31 -11.23 -5.57
N PRO A 44 -0.74 -10.62 -6.67
CA PRO A 44 0.03 -9.91 -7.70
C PRO A 44 0.52 -8.52 -7.23
N PRO A 45 1.68 -8.04 -7.72
CA PRO A 45 2.27 -6.76 -7.34
C PRO A 45 1.63 -5.60 -8.12
N ILE A 46 0.36 -5.38 -7.90
CA ILE A 46 -0.45 -4.37 -8.58
C ILE A 46 -0.85 -3.30 -7.56
N THR A 47 -0.97 -2.05 -7.98
CA THR A 47 -1.21 -0.87 -7.14
C THR A 47 -2.36 -1.07 -6.14
N VAL A 48 -3.56 -1.38 -6.61
CA VAL A 48 -4.75 -1.47 -5.74
C VAL A 48 -4.59 -2.53 -4.64
N PRO A 49 -4.28 -3.81 -4.94
CA PRO A 49 -4.05 -4.78 -3.88
C PRO A 49 -2.86 -4.42 -2.98
N ALA A 50 -1.75 -3.88 -3.53
CA ALA A 50 -0.59 -3.55 -2.72
C ALA A 50 -0.90 -2.48 -1.65
N TRP A 51 -1.60 -1.42 -1.99
CA TRP A 51 -2.03 -0.39 -1.03
C TRP A 51 -2.96 -0.96 0.03
N MET A 52 -3.88 -1.84 -0.37
CA MET A 52 -4.82 -2.44 0.58
C MET A 52 -4.14 -3.47 1.50
N VAL A 53 -3.22 -4.27 0.99
CA VAL A 53 -2.37 -5.15 1.81
C VAL A 53 -1.59 -4.35 2.85
N MET A 54 -0.96 -3.24 2.43
CA MET A 54 -0.20 -2.37 3.33
C MET A 54 -1.09 -1.78 4.44
N SER A 55 -2.31 -1.38 4.10
CA SER A 55 -3.21 -0.69 5.04
C SER A 55 -3.99 -1.63 5.95
N THR A 56 -4.20 -2.90 5.55
CA THR A 56 -5.02 -3.87 6.30
C THR A 56 -4.21 -5.01 6.90
N GLY A 57 -3.00 -5.27 6.39
CA GLY A 57 -2.22 -6.46 6.73
C GLY A 57 -2.83 -7.77 6.22
N ARG A 58 -3.77 -7.72 5.26
CA ARG A 58 -4.44 -8.88 4.68
C ARG A 58 -3.90 -9.18 3.29
N SER A 59 -3.81 -10.46 2.95
CA SER A 59 -3.40 -10.88 1.61
C SER A 59 -4.43 -10.47 0.53
N PRO A 60 -4.03 -10.36 -0.75
CA PRO A 60 -4.97 -10.12 -1.85
C PRO A 60 -6.09 -11.15 -1.91
N GLY A 61 -5.83 -12.40 -1.54
CA GLY A 61 -6.81 -13.48 -1.49
C GLY A 61 -7.89 -13.25 -0.43
N GLU A 62 -7.50 -12.83 0.77
CA GLU A 62 -8.46 -12.49 1.84
C GLU A 62 -9.28 -11.26 1.49
N LEU A 63 -8.65 -10.27 0.85
CA LEU A 63 -9.31 -9.03 0.40
C LEU A 63 -10.23 -9.25 -0.80
N GLY A 64 -10.02 -10.30 -1.59
CA GLY A 64 -10.69 -10.49 -2.87
C GLY A 64 -10.28 -9.46 -3.93
N LEU A 65 -9.09 -8.86 -3.77
CA LEU A 65 -8.58 -7.80 -4.64
C LEU A 65 -7.31 -8.26 -5.36
N TYR A 66 -7.37 -8.28 -6.68
CA TYR A 66 -6.26 -8.72 -7.52
C TYR A 66 -5.82 -7.68 -8.55
N GLY A 67 -6.50 -6.54 -8.62
CA GLY A 67 -6.20 -5.49 -9.57
C GLY A 67 -7.22 -4.35 -9.55
N PHE A 68 -7.22 -3.55 -10.61
CA PHE A 68 -8.14 -2.42 -10.78
C PHE A 68 -9.58 -2.85 -11.12
N ARG A 69 -9.76 -4.10 -11.51
CA ARG A 69 -11.05 -4.65 -11.91
C ARG A 69 -11.24 -5.99 -11.23
N SER A 70 -12.47 -6.25 -10.79
CA SER A 70 -12.89 -7.53 -10.23
C SER A 70 -14.06 -8.07 -11.03
N ARG A 71 -14.15 -9.38 -11.13
CA ARG A 71 -15.35 -10.01 -11.70
C ARG A 71 -16.49 -9.96 -10.72
N VAL A 72 -17.69 -9.79 -11.21
CA VAL A 72 -18.89 -10.00 -10.42
C VAL A 72 -19.06 -11.51 -10.22
N SER A 73 -19.47 -11.92 -9.03
CA SER A 73 -19.67 -13.32 -8.68
C SER A 73 -20.45 -14.07 -9.76
N ASN A 74 -19.95 -15.23 -10.16
CA ASN A 74 -20.55 -16.13 -11.15
C ASN A 74 -20.66 -15.59 -12.58
N SER A 75 -20.00 -14.49 -12.92
CA SER A 75 -19.94 -13.97 -14.29
C SER A 75 -18.52 -13.87 -14.79
N TYR A 76 -18.30 -14.29 -16.03
CA TYR A 76 -17.04 -14.09 -16.72
C TYR A 76 -16.95 -12.74 -17.44
N PHE A 77 -18.08 -12.14 -17.75
CA PHE A 77 -18.21 -10.94 -18.59
C PHE A 77 -18.45 -9.67 -17.76
N ASP A 78 -19.12 -9.82 -16.61
CA ASP A 78 -19.44 -8.68 -15.77
C ASP A 78 -18.25 -8.30 -14.90
N ILE A 79 -17.77 -7.08 -15.08
CA ILE A 79 -16.62 -6.53 -14.40
C ILE A 79 -17.07 -5.32 -13.57
N LYS A 80 -16.60 -5.25 -12.34
CA LYS A 80 -16.76 -4.08 -11.47
C LYS A 80 -15.40 -3.46 -11.12
N ILE A 81 -15.40 -2.18 -10.84
CA ILE A 81 -14.27 -1.48 -10.24
C ILE A 81 -14.42 -1.61 -8.73
N PRO A 82 -13.43 -2.19 -8.01
CA PRO A 82 -13.46 -2.24 -6.56
C PRO A 82 -13.47 -0.84 -5.95
N THR A 83 -14.24 -0.68 -4.90
CA THR A 83 -14.32 0.55 -4.10
C THR A 83 -13.96 0.29 -2.66
N SER A 84 -13.79 1.33 -1.85
CA SER A 84 -13.56 1.19 -0.40
C SER A 84 -14.69 0.42 0.31
N GLY A 85 -15.92 0.47 -0.21
CA GLY A 85 -17.05 -0.29 0.31
C GLY A 85 -16.96 -1.81 0.12
N ASP A 86 -16.08 -2.28 -0.76
CA ASP A 86 -15.82 -3.71 -0.97
C ASP A 86 -14.85 -4.28 0.07
N ILE A 87 -14.13 -3.43 0.81
CA ILE A 87 -13.16 -3.82 1.82
C ILE A 87 -13.87 -4.11 3.14
N LYS A 88 -13.83 -5.36 3.55
CA LYS A 88 -14.50 -5.83 4.78
C LYS A 88 -13.58 -5.88 5.99
N PHE A 89 -12.31 -5.58 5.81
CA PHE A 89 -11.31 -5.64 6.87
C PHE A 89 -10.97 -4.24 7.36
N GLU A 90 -10.66 -4.14 8.64
CA GLU A 90 -10.21 -2.90 9.25
C GLU A 90 -8.85 -2.48 8.70
N THR A 91 -8.73 -1.22 8.40
CA THR A 91 -7.46 -0.60 8.07
C THR A 91 -6.71 -0.18 9.35
N VAL A 92 -5.44 0.14 9.20
CA VAL A 92 -4.63 0.63 10.32
C VAL A 92 -5.25 1.89 10.96
N TRP A 93 -5.87 2.77 10.18
CA TRP A 93 -6.52 3.97 10.72
C TRP A 93 -7.83 3.67 11.43
N ASP A 94 -8.59 2.65 11.04
CA ASP A 94 -9.76 2.16 11.77
C ASP A 94 -9.36 1.64 13.15
N ILE A 95 -8.29 0.82 13.18
CA ILE A 95 -7.73 0.29 14.42
C ILE A 95 -7.23 1.40 15.34
N LEU A 96 -6.57 2.42 14.78
CA LEU A 96 -6.11 3.59 15.52
C LEU A 96 -7.30 4.37 16.10
N GLY A 97 -8.35 4.60 15.32
CA GLY A 97 -9.57 5.27 15.76
C GLY A 97 -10.23 4.55 16.93
N LYS A 98 -10.37 3.23 16.85
CA LYS A 98 -10.90 2.41 17.96
C LYS A 98 -10.06 2.51 19.24
N ARG A 99 -8.79 2.83 19.12
CA ARG A 99 -7.88 3.04 20.26
C ARG A 99 -7.76 4.52 20.68
N ASN A 100 -8.68 5.36 20.26
CA ASN A 100 -8.67 6.82 20.53
C ASN A 100 -7.36 7.51 20.06
N LYS A 101 -6.74 7.01 18.98
CA LYS A 101 -5.61 7.65 18.33
C LYS A 101 -6.09 8.41 17.09
N ARG A 102 -5.45 9.53 16.81
CA ARG A 102 -5.75 10.33 15.62
C ARG A 102 -4.83 9.93 14.48
N SER A 103 -5.38 9.82 13.29
CA SER A 103 -4.65 9.65 12.04
C SER A 103 -5.05 10.72 11.03
N ILE A 104 -4.13 11.08 10.17
CA ILE A 104 -4.36 11.95 9.01
C ILE A 104 -3.94 11.13 7.79
N ILE A 105 -4.84 11.02 6.82
CA ILE A 105 -4.62 10.29 5.57
C ILE A 105 -4.72 11.33 4.46
N ILE A 106 -3.70 11.36 3.61
CA ILE A 106 -3.62 12.24 2.44
C ILE A 106 -3.36 11.31 1.24
N ALA A 107 -4.30 11.29 0.28
CA ALA A 107 -4.22 10.46 -0.94
C ALA A 107 -4.70 11.25 -2.16
#